data_67b0648a4aa41c297c0835857b61aa7e
#
_entry.id   67b0648a4aa41c297c0835857b61aa7e
#
_cell.length_a   1.000
_cell.length_b   1.000
_cell.length_c   1.000
_cell.angle_alpha   90.00
_cell.angle_beta   90.00
_cell.angle_gamma   90.00
#
_symmetry.space_group_name_H-M   'P 1'
#
loop_
_entity.id
_entity.type
_entity.pdbx_description
1 polymer ?
#
loop_
_entity_poly.entity_id
_entity_poly.type
_entity_poly.pdbx_seq_one_letter_code
_entity_poly.pdbx_strand_id
1 'polypeptide(L)'
;MNYEEIVCDANNLYRAYKVSVKSSKWKESTQKFMMNFLRYIFEIQDDLMNRTLQNGPTQEFELHERGRIRPITSIQIRDRIVRHSLCDEVLLPEVRKHIIYDNCASIKGRGISQQRKRFEIHLHKYYQLYGNDGYILFGDFSKFYDNIIHEIAKRELLKLFDDNEFIDWILTLIFKGFQIDVSYMSDEEYATCMTDTFNKLEYRNIPKEKLIGEKWMEKSVNIGDQLSQVIGIYYPY
;
A
#
# COMPACT_ATOMS: atom_id res chain seq x y z
N MET A 1 -5.15 -12.22 -20.02
CA MET A 1 -6.08 -12.34 -18.86
C MET A 1 -6.80 -11.01 -18.75
N ASN A 2 -8.12 -11.00 -18.59
CA ASN A 2 -8.86 -9.74 -18.44
C ASN A 2 -8.84 -9.31 -16.95
N TYR A 3 -7.91 -8.43 -16.59
CA TYR A 3 -7.76 -7.96 -15.22
C TYR A 3 -8.97 -7.16 -14.73
N GLU A 4 -9.62 -6.44 -15.64
CA GLU A 4 -10.84 -5.70 -15.35
C GLU A 4 -11.97 -6.63 -14.91
N GLU A 5 -12.23 -7.70 -15.63
CA GLU A 5 -13.23 -8.71 -15.26
C GLU A 5 -12.95 -9.31 -13.87
N ILE A 6 -11.68 -9.56 -13.55
CA ILE A 6 -11.31 -10.10 -12.24
C ILE A 6 -11.59 -9.10 -11.13
N VAL A 7 -11.14 -7.84 -11.28
CA VAL A 7 -11.30 -6.82 -10.25
C VAL A 7 -12.76 -6.42 -10.05
N CYS A 8 -13.54 -6.36 -11.16
CA CYS A 8 -14.95 -5.98 -11.13
C CYS A 8 -15.90 -7.16 -10.80
N ASP A 9 -15.40 -8.41 -10.68
CA ASP A 9 -16.24 -9.56 -10.37
C ASP A 9 -16.91 -9.41 -9.01
N ALA A 10 -18.24 -9.55 -8.96
CA ALA A 10 -19.04 -9.35 -7.74
C ALA A 10 -18.65 -10.34 -6.62
N ASN A 11 -18.23 -11.58 -6.95
CA ASN A 11 -17.78 -12.56 -5.96
C ASN A 11 -16.42 -12.18 -5.41
N ASN A 12 -15.54 -11.61 -6.25
CA ASN A 12 -14.26 -11.09 -5.78
C ASN A 12 -14.47 -9.88 -4.85
N LEU A 13 -15.29 -8.91 -5.25
CA LEU A 13 -15.67 -7.77 -4.40
C LEU A 13 -16.31 -8.24 -3.07
N TYR A 14 -17.12 -9.28 -3.09
CA TYR A 14 -17.69 -9.87 -1.89
C TYR A 14 -16.62 -10.52 -0.98
N ARG A 15 -15.64 -11.24 -1.56
CA ARG A 15 -14.49 -11.77 -0.79
C ARG A 15 -13.68 -10.63 -0.16
N ALA A 16 -13.39 -9.59 -0.94
CA ALA A 16 -12.70 -8.38 -0.49
C ALA A 16 -13.46 -7.67 0.65
N TYR A 17 -14.79 -7.58 0.55
CA TYR A 17 -15.65 -7.08 1.63
C TYR A 17 -15.47 -7.88 2.93
N LYS A 18 -15.53 -9.20 2.88
CA LYS A 18 -15.37 -10.05 4.07
C LYS A 18 -14.03 -9.80 4.78
N VAL A 19 -12.97 -9.60 4.02
CA VAL A 19 -11.64 -9.27 4.56
C VAL A 19 -11.64 -7.87 5.16
N SER A 20 -12.17 -6.88 4.44
CA SER A 20 -12.19 -5.45 4.84
C SER A 20 -12.92 -5.20 6.16
N VAL A 21 -13.99 -5.94 6.44
CA VAL A 21 -14.80 -5.75 7.66
C VAL A 21 -14.33 -6.59 8.86
N LYS A 22 -13.48 -7.60 8.64
CA LYS A 22 -13.14 -8.64 9.65
C LYS A 22 -12.66 -8.04 10.98
N SER A 23 -11.78 -7.05 10.96
CA SER A 23 -11.19 -6.44 12.15
C SER A 23 -11.97 -5.23 12.69
N SER A 24 -13.02 -4.77 12.01
CA SER A 24 -13.73 -3.52 12.31
C SER A 24 -15.24 -3.66 12.49
N LYS A 25 -15.77 -4.89 12.65
CA LYS A 25 -17.22 -5.17 12.81
C LYS A 25 -17.89 -4.45 13.99
N TRP A 26 -17.11 -4.08 14.99
CA TRP A 26 -17.58 -3.35 16.17
C TRP A 26 -17.78 -1.85 15.91
N LYS A 27 -17.22 -1.30 14.82
CA LYS A 27 -17.36 0.12 14.47
C LYS A 27 -18.75 0.40 13.85
N GLU A 28 -19.40 1.48 14.28
CA GLU A 28 -20.70 1.88 13.77
C GLU A 28 -20.72 2.08 12.25
N SER A 29 -19.69 2.72 11.70
CA SER A 29 -19.56 2.91 10.25
C SER A 29 -19.48 1.57 9.49
N THR A 30 -18.83 0.57 10.07
CA THR A 30 -18.78 -0.78 9.50
C THR A 30 -20.14 -1.47 9.57
N GLN A 31 -20.84 -1.34 10.70
CA GLN A 31 -22.19 -1.91 10.86
C GLN A 31 -23.18 -1.30 9.88
N LYS A 32 -23.16 0.03 9.70
CA LYS A 32 -23.99 0.72 8.68
C LYS A 32 -23.72 0.20 7.27
N PHE A 33 -22.44 -0.01 6.93
CA PHE A 33 -22.06 -0.60 5.64
C PHE A 33 -22.58 -2.04 5.51
N MET A 34 -22.42 -2.85 6.55
CA MET A 34 -22.87 -4.25 6.57
C MET A 34 -24.37 -4.42 6.37
N MET A 35 -25.20 -3.47 6.82
CA MET A 35 -26.65 -3.52 6.64
C MET A 35 -27.07 -3.46 5.16
N ASN A 36 -26.26 -2.80 4.30
CA ASN A 36 -26.56 -2.59 2.89
C ASN A 36 -25.43 -3.09 1.97
N PHE A 37 -24.65 -4.07 2.41
CA PHE A 37 -23.41 -4.46 1.75
C PHE A 37 -23.60 -4.89 0.29
N LEU A 38 -24.69 -5.62 -0.03
CA LEU A 38 -24.95 -6.06 -1.41
C LEU A 38 -25.13 -4.86 -2.35
N ARG A 39 -25.92 -3.88 -1.94
CA ARG A 39 -26.11 -2.65 -2.70
C ARG A 39 -24.77 -1.96 -2.95
N TYR A 40 -23.95 -1.78 -1.90
CA TYR A 40 -22.64 -1.14 -2.02
C TYR A 40 -21.65 -1.94 -2.90
N ILE A 41 -21.72 -3.27 -2.89
CA ILE A 41 -20.88 -4.08 -3.80
C ILE A 41 -21.23 -3.82 -5.25
N PHE A 42 -22.53 -3.78 -5.60
CA PHE A 42 -22.95 -3.48 -6.98
C PHE A 42 -22.65 -2.04 -7.37
N GLU A 43 -22.81 -1.06 -6.46
CA GLU A 43 -22.39 0.31 -6.71
C GLU A 43 -20.87 0.42 -6.98
N ILE A 44 -20.04 -0.33 -6.23
CA ILE A 44 -18.60 -0.39 -6.46
C ILE A 44 -18.30 -1.03 -7.83
N GLN A 45 -18.97 -2.12 -8.16
CA GLN A 45 -18.84 -2.80 -9.46
C GLN A 45 -19.17 -1.85 -10.62
N ASP A 46 -20.29 -1.16 -10.55
CA ASP A 46 -20.72 -0.20 -11.58
C ASP A 46 -19.73 0.95 -11.72
N ASP A 47 -19.22 1.49 -10.60
CA ASP A 47 -18.23 2.56 -10.63
C ASP A 47 -16.88 2.11 -11.20
N LEU A 48 -16.46 0.87 -10.95
CA LEU A 48 -15.25 0.31 -11.55
C LEU A 48 -15.42 0.11 -13.06
N MET A 49 -16.54 -0.47 -13.49
CA MET A 49 -16.82 -0.74 -14.91
C MET A 49 -16.97 0.54 -15.73
N ASN A 50 -17.57 1.56 -15.15
CA ASN A 50 -17.79 2.86 -15.82
C ASN A 50 -16.63 3.85 -15.62
N ARG A 51 -15.56 3.50 -14.92
CA ARG A 51 -14.44 4.39 -14.58
C ARG A 51 -14.86 5.65 -13.78
N THR A 52 -15.94 5.57 -13.03
CA THR A 52 -16.48 6.69 -12.21
C THR A 52 -16.06 6.63 -10.76
N LEU A 53 -15.30 5.60 -10.36
CA LEU A 53 -14.81 5.44 -9.00
C LEU A 53 -13.99 6.65 -8.54
N GLN A 54 -14.24 7.10 -7.32
CA GLN A 54 -13.49 8.18 -6.66
C GLN A 54 -13.00 7.71 -5.30
N ASN A 55 -11.85 8.22 -4.86
CA ASN A 55 -11.37 8.00 -3.50
C ASN A 55 -12.32 8.66 -2.49
N GLY A 56 -12.71 7.91 -1.47
CA GLY A 56 -13.46 8.44 -0.35
C GLY A 56 -12.60 9.29 0.59
N PRO A 57 -13.24 10.06 1.51
CA PRO A 57 -12.50 10.81 2.52
C PRO A 57 -11.72 9.90 3.45
N THR A 58 -10.55 10.36 3.85
CA THR A 58 -9.64 9.66 4.75
C THR A 58 -9.72 10.22 6.17
N GLN A 59 -9.32 9.41 7.15
CA GLN A 59 -9.15 9.83 8.54
C GLN A 59 -7.70 9.62 8.96
N GLU A 60 -7.07 10.68 9.44
CA GLU A 60 -5.70 10.64 9.91
C GLU A 60 -5.65 10.60 11.43
N PHE A 61 -4.80 9.74 11.97
CA PHE A 61 -4.51 9.65 13.41
C PHE A 61 -3.10 9.13 13.65
N GLU A 62 -2.62 9.32 14.87
CA GLU A 62 -1.32 8.82 15.30
C GLU A 62 -1.49 7.51 16.07
N LEU A 63 -0.74 6.50 15.67
CA LEU A 63 -0.63 5.25 16.39
C LEU A 63 0.67 5.23 17.20
N HIS A 64 0.53 5.20 18.51
CA HIS A 64 1.64 5.06 19.44
C HIS A 64 1.90 3.58 19.72
N GLU A 65 2.97 3.04 19.16
CA GLU A 65 3.32 1.64 19.31
C GLU A 65 4.80 1.46 19.69
N ARG A 66 5.07 0.85 20.84
CA ARG A 66 6.41 0.51 21.30
C ARG A 66 7.40 1.69 21.25
N GLY A 67 6.94 2.87 21.70
CA GLY A 67 7.75 4.10 21.73
C GLY A 67 7.94 4.77 20.37
N ARG A 68 7.25 4.31 19.32
CA ARG A 68 7.24 4.94 17.99
C ARG A 68 5.87 5.53 17.69
N ILE A 69 5.86 6.71 17.08
CA ILE A 69 4.66 7.36 16.57
C ILE A 69 4.58 7.08 15.08
N ARG A 70 3.44 6.53 14.64
CA ARG A 70 3.18 6.23 13.23
C ARG A 70 2.00 7.03 12.72
N PRO A 71 2.16 7.82 11.66
CA PRO A 71 1.05 8.50 11.01
C PRO A 71 0.22 7.48 10.21
N ILE A 72 -1.00 7.23 10.67
CA ILE A 72 -1.91 6.30 10.00
C ILE A 72 -2.96 7.11 9.24
N THR A 73 -3.18 6.76 7.98
CA THR A 73 -4.28 7.26 7.17
C THR A 73 -5.28 6.13 6.96
N SER A 74 -6.44 6.22 7.59
CA SER A 74 -7.52 5.23 7.47
C SER A 74 -8.44 5.59 6.32
N ILE A 75 -8.60 4.68 5.38
CA ILE A 75 -9.53 4.76 4.26
C ILE A 75 -10.88 4.12 4.59
N GLN A 76 -11.92 4.47 3.84
CA GLN A 76 -13.26 3.92 4.01
C GLN A 76 -13.33 2.43 3.62
N ILE A 77 -14.37 1.73 4.06
CA ILE A 77 -14.59 0.31 3.74
C ILE A 77 -14.72 0.11 2.24
N ARG A 78 -15.39 1.02 1.53
CA ARG A 78 -15.56 1.01 0.09
C ARG A 78 -14.20 0.96 -0.62
N ASP A 79 -13.29 1.85 -0.25
CA ASP A 79 -11.94 1.90 -0.82
C ASP A 79 -11.13 0.66 -0.46
N ARG A 80 -11.27 0.13 0.76
CA ARG A 80 -10.62 -1.12 1.16
C ARG A 80 -11.06 -2.31 0.32
N ILE A 81 -12.35 -2.40 -0.02
CA ILE A 81 -12.88 -3.46 -0.89
C ILE A 81 -12.21 -3.40 -2.25
N VAL A 82 -12.11 -2.23 -2.85
CA VAL A 82 -11.43 -2.03 -4.14
C VAL A 82 -9.96 -2.44 -4.04
N ARG A 83 -9.27 -1.97 -2.99
CA ARG A 83 -7.86 -2.31 -2.79
C ARG A 83 -7.63 -3.80 -2.58
N HIS A 84 -8.46 -4.47 -1.79
CA HIS A 84 -8.38 -5.92 -1.62
C HIS A 84 -8.70 -6.68 -2.92
N SER A 85 -9.72 -6.24 -3.67
CA SER A 85 -10.06 -6.85 -4.96
C SER A 85 -8.88 -6.79 -5.93
N LEU A 86 -8.26 -5.61 -6.09
CA LEU A 86 -7.09 -5.41 -6.95
C LEU A 86 -5.85 -6.16 -6.43
N CYS A 87 -5.50 -5.94 -5.16
CA CYS A 87 -4.24 -6.41 -4.61
C CYS A 87 -4.19 -7.93 -4.43
N ASP A 88 -5.26 -8.53 -3.88
CA ASP A 88 -5.23 -9.94 -3.48
C ASP A 88 -5.37 -10.88 -4.68
N GLU A 89 -6.14 -10.49 -5.70
CA GLU A 89 -6.45 -11.34 -6.85
C GLU A 89 -5.63 -11.01 -8.12
N VAL A 90 -5.06 -9.80 -8.22
CA VAL A 90 -4.31 -9.38 -9.41
C VAL A 90 -2.85 -9.05 -9.08
N LEU A 91 -2.60 -8.05 -8.23
CA LEU A 91 -1.23 -7.56 -8.02
C LEU A 91 -0.34 -8.56 -7.29
N LEU A 92 -0.79 -9.12 -6.15
CA LEU A 92 0.02 -10.04 -5.35
C LEU A 92 0.38 -11.34 -6.09
N PRO A 93 -0.53 -12.00 -6.83
CA PRO A 93 -0.16 -13.16 -7.62
C PRO A 93 0.96 -12.89 -8.62
N GLU A 94 0.96 -11.71 -9.27
CA GLU A 94 1.99 -11.33 -10.22
C GLU A 94 3.30 -10.97 -9.54
N VAL A 95 3.27 -10.07 -8.58
CA VAL A 95 4.43 -9.63 -7.79
C VAL A 95 5.19 -10.83 -7.20
N ARG A 96 4.48 -11.86 -6.72
CA ARG A 96 5.11 -13.06 -6.14
C ARG A 96 6.01 -13.83 -7.09
N LYS A 97 5.84 -13.71 -8.40
CA LYS A 97 6.68 -14.37 -9.40
C LYS A 97 8.05 -13.70 -9.54
N HIS A 98 8.15 -12.43 -9.15
CA HIS A 98 9.32 -11.57 -9.36
C HIS A 98 10.16 -11.31 -8.08
N ILE A 99 9.66 -11.68 -6.92
CA ILE A 99 10.38 -11.49 -5.65
C ILE A 99 11.20 -12.71 -5.27
N ILE A 100 12.30 -12.48 -4.54
CA ILE A 100 13.16 -13.58 -4.04
C ILE A 100 12.38 -14.51 -3.10
N TYR A 101 12.76 -15.79 -3.11
CA TYR A 101 12.12 -16.81 -2.28
C TYR A 101 12.17 -16.49 -0.79
N ASP A 102 13.24 -15.83 -0.32
CA ASP A 102 13.46 -15.50 1.09
C ASP A 102 12.71 -14.24 1.56
N ASN A 103 11.98 -13.55 0.67
CA ASN A 103 11.07 -12.50 1.09
C ASN A 103 9.91 -13.09 1.90
N CYS A 104 9.83 -12.73 3.18
CA CYS A 104 8.81 -13.17 4.11
C CYS A 104 7.86 -12.04 4.55
N ALA A 105 8.07 -10.82 4.05
CA ALA A 105 7.26 -9.66 4.42
C ALA A 105 5.89 -9.70 3.73
N SER A 106 4.82 -9.47 4.48
CA SER A 106 3.43 -9.31 3.99
C SER A 106 2.92 -10.41 3.05
N ILE A 107 3.50 -11.60 3.06
CA ILE A 107 3.11 -12.75 2.26
C ILE A 107 2.38 -13.76 3.15
N LYS A 108 1.14 -14.12 2.77
CA LYS A 108 0.37 -15.13 3.49
C LYS A 108 1.12 -16.46 3.55
N GLY A 109 1.22 -17.05 4.73
CA GLY A 109 1.96 -18.30 4.98
C GLY A 109 3.47 -18.09 5.18
N ARG A 110 3.99 -16.88 5.00
CA ARG A 110 5.36 -16.49 5.34
C ARG A 110 5.33 -15.42 6.44
N GLY A 111 6.28 -15.46 7.34
CA GLY A 111 6.36 -14.51 8.45
C GLY A 111 7.64 -14.71 9.22
N ILE A 112 7.75 -14.14 10.40
CA ILE A 112 8.97 -14.16 11.24
C ILE A 112 9.51 -15.59 11.43
N SER A 113 8.64 -16.58 11.66
CA SER A 113 9.06 -17.99 11.83
C SER A 113 9.70 -18.56 10.56
N GLN A 114 9.15 -18.25 9.40
CA GLN A 114 9.73 -18.67 8.11
C GLN A 114 11.04 -17.95 7.84
N GLN A 115 11.09 -16.64 8.07
CA GLN A 115 12.30 -15.83 7.92
C GLN A 115 13.43 -16.38 8.78
N ARG A 116 13.14 -16.72 10.05
CA ARG A 116 14.12 -17.31 10.97
C ARG A 116 14.68 -18.64 10.45
N LYS A 117 13.81 -19.55 10.00
CA LYS A 117 14.23 -20.83 9.40
C LYS A 117 15.13 -20.62 8.17
N ARG A 118 14.77 -19.67 7.29
CA ARG A 118 15.58 -19.37 6.11
C ARG A 118 16.95 -18.82 6.49
N PHE A 119 16.98 -17.91 7.44
CA PHE A 119 18.22 -17.37 7.97
C PHE A 119 19.13 -18.48 8.57
N GLU A 120 18.57 -19.38 9.39
CA GLU A 120 19.30 -20.51 9.97
C GLU A 120 19.87 -21.44 8.87
N ILE A 121 19.12 -21.71 7.80
CA ILE A 121 19.57 -22.50 6.65
C ILE A 121 20.75 -21.81 5.95
N HIS A 122 20.69 -20.50 5.73
CA HIS A 122 21.76 -19.76 5.08
C HIS A 122 23.02 -19.70 5.95
N LEU A 123 22.88 -19.49 7.24
CA LEU A 123 23.99 -19.54 8.20
C LEU A 123 24.68 -20.89 8.18
N HIS A 124 23.90 -21.98 8.21
CA HIS A 124 24.44 -23.34 8.22
C HIS A 124 25.21 -23.64 6.93
N LYS A 125 24.66 -23.29 5.77
CA LYS A 125 25.35 -23.43 4.49
C LYS A 125 26.64 -22.61 4.43
N TYR A 126 26.60 -21.37 4.91
CA TYR A 126 27.77 -20.51 4.96
C TYR A 126 28.87 -21.13 5.84
N TYR A 127 28.50 -21.58 7.04
CA TYR A 127 29.42 -22.22 7.97
C TYR A 127 30.07 -23.48 7.39
N GLN A 128 29.33 -24.29 6.65
CA GLN A 128 29.87 -25.49 5.98
C GLN A 128 30.92 -25.15 4.91
N LEU A 129 30.80 -24.01 4.24
CA LEU A 129 31.69 -23.59 3.17
C LEU A 129 32.90 -22.79 3.67
N TYR A 130 32.71 -21.94 4.66
CA TYR A 130 33.66 -20.90 5.06
C TYR A 130 34.01 -20.92 6.57
N GLY A 131 33.40 -21.81 7.36
CA GLY A 131 33.57 -21.83 8.81
C GLY A 131 33.06 -20.57 9.49
N ASN A 132 33.81 -20.05 10.46
CA ASN A 132 33.50 -18.85 11.21
C ASN A 132 34.01 -17.54 10.56
N ASP A 133 34.64 -17.64 9.39
CA ASP A 133 35.21 -16.46 8.72
C ASP A 133 34.15 -15.75 7.88
N GLY A 134 33.59 -14.66 8.41
CA GLY A 134 32.62 -13.86 7.70
C GLY A 134 31.89 -12.84 8.57
N TYR A 135 31.06 -12.05 7.91
CA TYR A 135 30.30 -10.99 8.52
C TYR A 135 28.82 -11.10 8.11
N ILE A 136 27.94 -10.66 9.00
CA ILE A 136 26.51 -10.52 8.74
C ILE A 136 26.20 -9.04 8.66
N LEU A 137 25.71 -8.58 7.50
CA LEU A 137 25.24 -7.21 7.31
C LEU A 137 23.74 -7.13 7.58
N PHE A 138 23.35 -6.27 8.52
CA PHE A 138 21.97 -5.89 8.76
C PHE A 138 21.75 -4.47 8.23
N GLY A 139 20.74 -4.30 7.38
CA GLY A 139 20.33 -2.99 6.85
C GLY A 139 18.84 -2.76 7.05
N ASP A 140 18.45 -1.49 7.22
CA ASP A 140 17.06 -1.05 7.30
C ASP A 140 16.90 0.27 6.55
N PHE A 141 15.77 0.45 5.87
CA PHE A 141 15.45 1.70 5.17
C PHE A 141 14.76 2.67 6.13
N SER A 142 15.41 3.81 6.38
CA SER A 142 14.80 4.86 7.18
C SER A 142 13.54 5.41 6.51
N LYS A 143 12.42 5.47 7.26
CA LYS A 143 11.14 6.02 6.78
C LYS A 143 10.74 5.49 5.39
N PHE A 144 10.85 4.18 5.19
CA PHE A 144 10.67 3.53 3.88
C PHE A 144 9.37 3.96 3.18
N TYR A 145 8.22 3.83 3.87
CA TYR A 145 6.91 4.17 3.28
C TYR A 145 6.75 5.66 2.96
N ASP A 146 7.39 6.54 3.73
CA ASP A 146 7.36 7.98 3.48
C ASP A 146 8.19 8.38 2.25
N ASN A 147 9.11 7.51 1.81
CA ASN A 147 10.06 7.79 0.75
C ASN A 147 9.80 7.02 -0.55
N ILE A 148 8.68 6.35 -0.68
CA ILE A 148 8.24 5.72 -1.93
C ILE A 148 7.75 6.79 -2.90
N ILE A 149 8.41 6.94 -4.04
CA ILE A 149 8.05 7.86 -5.12
C ILE A 149 6.92 7.24 -5.94
N HIS A 150 5.81 7.95 -6.09
CA HIS A 150 4.59 7.45 -6.72
C HIS A 150 4.81 7.04 -8.17
N GLU A 151 5.46 7.89 -8.97
CA GLU A 151 5.76 7.63 -10.37
C GLU A 151 6.57 6.34 -10.56
N ILE A 152 7.61 6.16 -9.75
CA ILE A 152 8.47 4.97 -9.82
C ILE A 152 7.66 3.73 -9.43
N ALA A 153 6.97 3.78 -8.30
CA ALA A 153 6.19 2.63 -7.82
C ALA A 153 5.09 2.21 -8.80
N LYS A 154 4.39 3.19 -9.38
CA LYS A 154 3.35 2.96 -10.39
C LYS A 154 3.95 2.34 -11.66
N ARG A 155 5.02 2.92 -12.18
CA ARG A 155 5.70 2.46 -13.39
C ARG A 155 6.19 1.01 -13.24
N GLU A 156 6.86 0.69 -12.13
CA GLU A 156 7.38 -0.67 -11.91
C GLU A 156 6.24 -1.69 -11.76
N LEU A 157 5.13 -1.33 -11.12
CA LEU A 157 3.95 -2.20 -11.08
C LEU A 157 3.32 -2.39 -12.45
N LEU A 158 3.20 -1.34 -13.27
CA LEU A 158 2.58 -1.43 -14.60
C LEU A 158 3.34 -2.35 -15.54
N LYS A 159 4.67 -2.37 -15.49
CA LYS A 159 5.49 -3.30 -16.29
C LYS A 159 5.11 -4.77 -16.09
N LEU A 160 4.60 -5.14 -14.91
CA LEU A 160 4.15 -6.50 -14.62
C LEU A 160 2.86 -6.89 -15.37
N PHE A 161 2.16 -5.90 -15.93
CA PHE A 161 0.85 -6.04 -16.56
C PHE A 161 0.85 -5.55 -18.02
N ASP A 162 2.02 -5.47 -18.66
CA ASP A 162 2.17 -5.01 -20.04
C ASP A 162 1.48 -3.66 -20.29
N ASP A 163 1.64 -2.73 -19.34
CA ASP A 163 1.04 -1.39 -19.36
C ASP A 163 -0.50 -1.39 -19.58
N ASN A 164 -1.18 -2.36 -18.99
CA ASN A 164 -2.63 -2.52 -19.12
C ASN A 164 -3.39 -1.26 -18.67
N GLU A 165 -4.27 -0.74 -19.54
CA GLU A 165 -5.00 0.52 -19.36
C GLU A 165 -5.88 0.53 -18.08
N PHE A 166 -6.56 -0.59 -17.76
CA PHE A 166 -7.36 -0.67 -16.54
C PHE A 166 -6.50 -0.59 -15.29
N ILE A 167 -5.37 -1.29 -15.27
CA ILE A 167 -4.43 -1.28 -14.15
C ILE A 167 -3.82 0.12 -14.00
N ASP A 168 -3.46 0.78 -15.11
CA ASP A 168 -2.95 2.16 -15.08
C ASP A 168 -3.96 3.14 -14.47
N TRP A 169 -5.21 3.07 -14.92
CA TRP A 169 -6.29 3.92 -14.42
C TRP A 169 -6.50 3.74 -12.91
N ILE A 170 -6.66 2.49 -12.45
CA ILE A 170 -6.97 2.23 -11.03
C ILE A 170 -5.78 2.54 -10.13
N LEU A 171 -4.55 2.27 -10.55
CA LEU A 171 -3.34 2.67 -9.82
C LEU A 171 -3.23 4.19 -9.74
N THR A 172 -3.47 4.92 -10.85
CA THR A 172 -3.48 6.39 -10.86
C THR A 172 -4.47 6.95 -9.84
N LEU A 173 -5.69 6.41 -9.81
CA LEU A 173 -6.70 6.81 -8.83
C LEU A 173 -6.22 6.57 -7.39
N ILE A 174 -5.64 5.40 -7.12
CA ILE A 174 -5.17 5.04 -5.77
C ILE A 174 -4.01 5.93 -5.36
N PHE A 175 -3.00 6.15 -6.21
CA PHE A 175 -1.85 6.98 -5.90
C PHE A 175 -2.25 8.45 -5.67
N LYS A 176 -3.26 8.95 -6.39
CA LYS A 176 -3.87 10.26 -6.09
C LYS A 176 -4.39 10.35 -4.65
N GLY A 177 -4.91 9.25 -4.10
CA GLY A 177 -5.33 9.17 -2.69
C GLY A 177 -4.17 9.10 -1.68
N PHE A 178 -2.94 8.92 -2.12
CA PHE A 178 -1.74 8.98 -1.27
C PHE A 178 -1.08 10.35 -1.25
N GLN A 179 -1.40 11.21 -2.20
CA GLN A 179 -0.83 12.55 -2.29
C GLN A 179 -1.12 13.36 -1.02
N ILE A 180 -0.14 14.17 -0.62
CA ILE A 180 -0.22 15.04 0.54
C ILE A 180 -0.22 16.47 0.04
N ASP A 181 -1.18 17.29 0.50
CA ASP A 181 -1.21 18.72 0.17
C ASP A 181 -0.02 19.42 0.84
N VAL A 182 0.83 20.01 0.01
CA VAL A 182 2.03 20.76 0.42
C VAL A 182 2.05 22.15 -0.20
N SER A 183 0.87 22.75 -0.41
CA SER A 183 0.70 24.07 -1.03
C SER A 183 1.47 25.19 -0.33
N TYR A 184 1.82 24.99 0.95
CA TYR A 184 2.61 25.93 1.75
C TYR A 184 4.11 25.88 1.48
N MET A 185 4.61 24.86 0.78
CA MET A 185 6.03 24.70 0.47
C MET A 185 6.45 25.60 -0.69
N SER A 186 7.63 26.21 -0.59
CA SER A 186 8.31 26.79 -1.74
C SER A 186 8.71 25.69 -2.75
N ASP A 187 9.06 26.10 -3.96
CA ASP A 187 9.52 25.15 -5.00
C ASP A 187 10.86 24.50 -4.61
N GLU A 188 11.72 25.23 -3.92
CA GLU A 188 12.99 24.73 -3.41
C GLU A 188 12.80 23.70 -2.30
N GLU A 189 11.91 23.97 -1.34
CA GLU A 189 11.55 23.03 -0.28
C GLU A 189 10.94 21.75 -0.84
N TYR A 190 10.03 21.88 -1.82
CA TYR A 190 9.43 20.75 -2.51
C TYR A 190 10.49 19.89 -3.23
N ALA A 191 11.38 20.50 -4.00
CA ALA A 191 12.44 19.81 -4.71
C ALA A 191 13.37 19.06 -3.72
N THR A 192 13.72 19.70 -2.60
CA THR A 192 14.51 19.09 -1.53
C THR A 192 13.77 17.88 -0.92
N CYS A 193 12.48 18.01 -0.63
CA CYS A 193 11.67 16.90 -0.10
C CYS A 193 11.55 15.72 -1.09
N MET A 194 11.60 15.98 -2.39
CA MET A 194 11.57 14.90 -3.40
C MET A 194 12.89 14.13 -3.46
N THR A 195 14.03 14.78 -3.26
CA THR A 195 15.38 14.16 -3.30
C THR A 195 15.80 13.58 -1.95
N ASP A 196 15.55 14.29 -0.86
CA ASP A 196 15.99 13.91 0.47
C ASP A 196 14.97 13.02 1.20
N THR A 197 15.32 12.59 2.41
CA THR A 197 14.43 11.76 3.24
C THR A 197 13.23 12.58 3.73
N PHE A 198 12.05 12.29 3.19
CA PHE A 198 10.79 12.88 3.60
C PHE A 198 10.31 12.29 4.93
N ASN A 199 9.69 13.11 5.79
CA ASN A 199 9.12 12.72 7.06
C ASN A 199 7.67 13.19 7.18
N LYS A 200 6.72 12.32 6.88
CA LYS A 200 5.29 12.65 6.90
C LYS A 200 4.80 13.24 8.24
N LEU A 201 5.40 12.86 9.38
CA LEU A 201 5.01 13.37 10.70
C LEU A 201 5.27 14.88 10.85
N GLU A 202 6.32 15.41 10.26
CA GLU A 202 6.68 16.82 10.38
C GLU A 202 5.63 17.74 9.72
N TYR A 203 4.89 17.21 8.74
CA TYR A 203 3.91 17.97 7.95
C TYR A 203 2.46 17.87 8.47
N ARG A 204 2.23 17.14 9.56
CA ARG A 204 0.88 16.97 10.13
C ARG A 204 0.36 18.18 10.87
N ASN A 205 1.24 19.02 11.39
CA ASN A 205 0.89 20.16 12.24
C ASN A 205 0.72 21.46 11.44
N ILE A 206 0.65 21.37 10.11
CA ILE A 206 0.45 22.54 9.27
C ILE A 206 -0.99 23.05 9.41
N PRO A 207 -1.20 24.35 9.65
CA PRO A 207 -2.54 24.93 9.69
C PRO A 207 -3.32 24.67 8.42
N LYS A 208 -4.58 24.29 8.56
CA LYS A 208 -5.45 23.92 7.41
C LYS A 208 -5.62 25.06 6.40
N GLU A 209 -5.52 26.30 6.85
CA GLU A 209 -5.58 27.51 6.00
C GLU A 209 -4.45 27.58 4.97
N LYS A 210 -3.36 26.86 5.19
CA LYS A 210 -2.22 26.76 4.27
C LYS A 210 -2.33 25.59 3.29
N LEU A 211 -3.31 24.72 3.45
CA LEU A 211 -3.56 23.52 2.64
C LEU A 211 -4.66 23.85 1.62
N ILE A 212 -4.27 24.55 0.54
CA ILE A 212 -5.21 25.09 -0.46
C ILE A 212 -5.36 24.21 -1.71
N GLY A 213 -4.66 23.06 -1.76
CA GLY A 213 -4.82 22.08 -2.82
C GLY A 213 -4.11 22.44 -4.14
N GLU A 214 -3.14 23.33 -4.11
CA GLU A 214 -2.43 23.79 -5.31
C GLU A 214 -1.14 22.98 -5.60
N LYS A 215 -0.51 22.41 -4.56
CA LYS A 215 0.72 21.64 -4.68
C LYS A 215 0.62 20.33 -3.91
N TRP A 216 0.92 19.22 -4.59
CA TRP A 216 0.78 17.87 -4.03
C TRP A 216 2.11 17.14 -4.00
N MET A 217 2.47 16.59 -2.85
CA MET A 217 3.63 15.71 -2.71
C MET A 217 3.33 14.34 -3.34
N GLU A 218 4.11 13.96 -4.34
CA GLU A 218 4.00 12.67 -5.04
C GLU A 218 4.98 11.63 -4.48
N LYS A 219 5.14 11.66 -3.18
CA LYS A 219 6.01 10.80 -2.39
C LYS A 219 5.29 10.43 -1.10
N SER A 220 5.52 9.24 -0.60
CA SER A 220 4.84 8.63 0.54
C SER A 220 3.61 7.81 0.18
N VAL A 221 3.46 6.67 0.85
CA VAL A 221 2.26 5.82 0.77
C VAL A 221 1.68 5.58 2.16
N ASN A 222 0.39 5.31 2.24
CA ASN A 222 -0.31 5.21 3.51
C ASN A 222 0.02 3.91 4.26
N ILE A 223 0.52 4.01 5.48
CA ILE A 223 0.75 2.86 6.35
C ILE A 223 -0.60 2.21 6.70
N GLY A 224 -0.72 0.91 6.45
CA GLY A 224 -1.94 0.13 6.69
C GLY A 224 -2.87 -0.01 5.48
N ASP A 225 -2.50 0.56 4.34
CA ASP A 225 -3.19 0.34 3.06
C ASP A 225 -2.70 -0.97 2.41
N GLN A 226 -3.60 -1.69 1.74
CA GLN A 226 -3.27 -2.97 1.09
C GLN A 226 -2.30 -2.77 -0.07
N LEU A 227 -2.48 -1.73 -0.89
CA LEU A 227 -1.56 -1.43 -1.98
C LEU A 227 -0.16 -1.06 -1.46
N SER A 228 -0.09 -0.31 -0.36
CA SER A 228 1.21 0.03 0.25
C SER A 228 1.99 -1.21 0.69
N GLN A 229 1.29 -2.27 1.12
CA GLN A 229 1.95 -3.55 1.43
C GLN A 229 2.50 -4.23 0.18
N VAL A 230 1.76 -4.21 -0.92
CA VAL A 230 2.22 -4.75 -2.22
C VAL A 230 3.45 -3.98 -2.72
N ILE A 231 3.38 -2.66 -2.69
CA ILE A 231 4.51 -1.79 -3.04
C ILE A 231 5.71 -2.09 -2.13
N GLY A 232 5.51 -2.17 -0.82
CA GLY A 232 6.58 -2.44 0.14
C GLY A 232 7.30 -3.78 -0.06
N ILE A 233 6.63 -4.76 -0.69
CA ILE A 233 7.25 -6.04 -1.06
C ILE A 233 8.06 -5.93 -2.35
N TYR A 234 7.58 -5.15 -3.33
CA TYR A 234 8.10 -5.15 -4.70
C TYR A 234 9.04 -3.98 -5.01
N TYR A 235 8.81 -2.80 -4.46
CA TYR A 235 9.59 -1.59 -4.75
C TYR A 235 11.11 -1.70 -4.54
N PRO A 236 11.62 -2.52 -3.59
CA PRO A 236 13.06 -2.70 -3.41
C PRO A 236 13.75 -3.54 -4.49
N TYR A 237 13.00 -4.15 -5.43
CA TYR A 237 13.52 -4.98 -6.54
C TYR A 237 13.56 -4.19 -7.84
#